data_e66d051ce82ad87f84be9784408b3417
#
_entry.id   e66d051ce82ad87f84be9784408b3417
#
_cell.length_a   1.000
_cell.length_b   1.000
_cell.length_c   1.000
_cell.angle_alpha   90.00
_cell.angle_beta   90.00
_cell.angle_gamma   90.00
#
_symmetry.space_group_name_H-M   'P 1'
#
loop_
_entity.id
_entity.type
_entity.pdbx_description
1 polymer ?
#
loop_
_entity_poly.entity_id
_entity_poly.type
_entity_poly.pdbx_seq_one_letter_code
_entity_poly.pdbx_strand_id
1 'polypeptide(L)' 'MSEIQVVKRDGISEPLDLEKMHKVVMFACQDIAGVSASEVELKSHIQFYDGITSEEIQETLIKARSEEHTSELQ' A
#
# COMPACT_ATOMS: atom_id res chain seq x y z
N MET A 1 10.36 16.27 10.47
CA MET A 1 10.08 15.20 10.10
C MET A 1 8.74 14.83 10.04
N SER A 2 8.27 14.52 9.04
CA SER A 2 6.92 14.33 8.95
C SER A 2 6.63 12.90 8.89
N GLU A 3 5.80 12.46 9.76
CA GLU A 3 5.31 11.15 9.71
C GLU A 3 3.92 11.18 9.16
N ILE A 4 3.61 10.24 8.30
CA ILE A 4 2.26 10.13 7.75
C ILE A 4 1.34 9.55 8.80
N GLN A 5 0.23 10.23 9.04
CA GLN A 5 -0.76 9.75 9.99
C GLN A 5 -1.87 9.04 9.22
N VAL A 6 -2.30 7.92 9.74
CA VAL A 6 -3.35 7.12 9.13
C VAL A 6 -4.60 7.23 9.99
N VAL A 7 -5.71 7.56 9.36
CA VAL A 7 -6.98 7.67 10.06
C VAL A 7 -7.71 6.34 9.93
N LYS A 8 -7.98 5.73 11.06
CA LYS A 8 -8.65 4.46 11.07
C LYS A 8 -10.14 4.63 10.97
N ARG A 9 -10.83 3.51 10.78
CA ARG A 9 -12.25 3.53 10.58
C ARG A 9 -13.00 4.16 11.75
N ASP A 10 -12.49 4.00 12.95
CA ASP A 10 -13.14 4.57 14.11
C ASP A 10 -12.77 6.03 14.31
N GLY A 11 -12.03 6.62 13.41
CA GLY A 11 -11.67 8.02 13.51
C GLY A 11 -10.39 8.30 14.24
N ILE A 12 -9.72 7.27 14.71
CA ILE A 12 -8.47 7.46 15.45
C ILE A 12 -7.33 7.51 14.45
N SER A 13 -6.46 8.50 14.60
CA SER A 13 -5.29 8.57 13.74
C SER A 13 -4.09 8.03 14.48
N GLU A 14 -3.24 7.34 13.74
CA GLU A 14 -2.01 6.83 14.30
C GLU A 14 -0.94 6.86 13.23
N PRO A 15 0.32 6.81 13.62
CA PRO A 15 1.39 6.90 12.63
C PRO A 15 1.41 5.67 11.73
N LEU A 16 1.78 5.89 10.50
CA LEU A 16 1.89 4.81 9.54
C LEU A 16 3.02 3.89 9.96
N ASP A 17 2.72 2.60 10.05
CA ASP A 17 3.72 1.62 10.44
C ASP A 17 4.27 0.98 9.18
N LEU A 18 5.49 1.34 8.82
CA LEU A 18 6.09 0.85 7.60
C LEU A 18 6.36 -0.65 7.65
N GLU A 19 6.65 -1.15 8.82
CA GLU A 19 6.89 -2.58 8.95
C GLU A 19 5.63 -3.38 8.69
N LYS A 20 4.53 -2.92 9.26
CA LYS A 20 3.27 -3.58 9.05
C LYS A 20 2.89 -3.51 7.59
N MET A 21 3.09 -2.35 6.98
CA MET A 21 2.75 -2.18 5.60
C MET A 21 3.58 -3.10 4.72
N HIS A 22 4.86 -3.22 5.02
CA HIS A 22 5.73 -4.09 4.27
C HIS A 22 5.23 -5.53 4.33
N LYS A 23 4.82 -5.97 5.51
CA LYS A 23 4.32 -7.33 5.66
C LYS A 23 3.04 -7.55 4.87
N VAL A 24 2.15 -6.57 4.91
CA VAL A 24 0.90 -6.67 4.18
C VAL A 24 1.17 -6.75 2.68
N VAL A 25 2.08 -5.93 2.19
CA VAL A 25 2.39 -5.93 0.77
C VAL A 25 3.01 -7.26 0.35
N MET A 26 3.93 -7.76 1.15
CA MET A 26 4.56 -9.02 0.84
C MET A 26 3.54 -10.15 0.83
N PHE A 27 2.66 -10.14 1.82
CA PHE A 27 1.65 -11.16 1.90
C PHE A 27 0.70 -11.10 0.70
N ALA A 28 0.33 -9.90 0.31
CA ALA A 28 -0.58 -9.74 -0.81
C ALA A 28 0.04 -10.14 -2.12
N CYS A 29 1.35 -9.98 -2.26
CA CYS A 29 2.02 -10.28 -3.51
C CYS A 29 2.51 -11.71 -3.63
N GLN A 30 2.51 -12.44 -2.54
CA GLN A 30 3.09 -13.77 -2.62
C GLN A 30 2.25 -14.74 -3.43
N ASP A 31 0.97 -14.47 -3.57
CA ASP A 31 0.10 -15.32 -4.37
C ASP A 31 0.11 -14.96 -5.84
N ILE A 32 0.77 -13.90 -6.23
CA ILE A 32 0.73 -13.42 -7.59
C ILE A 32 2.12 -13.49 -8.20
N ALA A 33 2.26 -14.32 -9.20
CA ALA A 33 3.54 -14.47 -9.86
C ALA A 33 3.81 -13.25 -10.72
N GLY A 34 5.04 -12.83 -10.75
CA GLY A 34 5.43 -11.72 -11.59
C GLY A 34 5.23 -10.35 -10.99
N VAL A 35 4.69 -10.29 -9.77
CA VAL A 35 4.50 -9.02 -9.11
C VAL A 35 5.58 -8.85 -8.06
N SER A 36 6.25 -7.72 -8.09
CA SER A 36 7.32 -7.43 -7.15
C SER A 36 6.77 -6.67 -5.95
N ALA A 37 6.93 -7.21 -4.77
CA ALA A 37 6.46 -6.54 -3.57
C ALA A 37 7.14 -5.20 -3.37
N SER A 38 8.42 -5.13 -3.72
CA SER A 38 9.15 -3.87 -3.59
C SER A 38 8.56 -2.79 -4.47
N GLU A 39 8.22 -3.15 -5.69
CA GLU A 39 7.66 -2.18 -6.61
C GLU A 39 6.29 -1.72 -6.16
N VAL A 40 5.47 -2.65 -5.70
CA VAL A 40 4.15 -2.30 -5.23
C VAL A 40 4.24 -1.38 -4.03
N GLU A 41 5.14 -1.70 -3.12
CA GLU A 41 5.31 -0.89 -1.93
C GLU A 41 5.78 0.52 -2.29
N LEU A 42 6.72 0.61 -3.21
CA LEU A 42 7.24 1.90 -3.62
C LEU A 42 6.16 2.74 -4.28
N LYS A 43 5.42 2.16 -5.19
CA LYS A 43 4.37 2.88 -5.88
C LYS A 43 3.29 3.33 -4.91
N SER A 44 2.95 2.49 -3.96
CA SER A 44 1.94 2.85 -2.98
C SER A 44 2.42 3.97 -2.08
N HIS A 45 3.67 3.88 -1.65
CA HIS A 45 4.21 4.84 -0.72
C HIS A 45 4.21 6.25 -1.30
N ILE A 46 4.45 6.35 -2.59
CA ILE A 46 4.45 7.64 -3.24
C ILE A 46 3.08 8.31 -3.17
N GLN A 47 2.04 7.52 -3.16
CA GLN A 47 0.69 8.05 -3.16
C GLN A 47 0.13 8.32 -1.78
N PHE A 48 0.82 7.92 -0.74
CA PHE A 48 0.34 8.14 0.60
C PHE A 48 0.54 9.58 1.02
N TYR A 49 -0.34 10.08 1.87
CA TYR A 49 -0.26 11.44 2.35
C TYR A 49 -0.74 11.49 3.80
N ASP A 50 -0.39 12.56 4.49
CA ASP A 50 -0.76 12.72 5.88
C ASP A 50 -2.28 12.84 5.99
N GLY A 51 -2.87 12.02 6.82
CA GLY A 51 -4.31 11.98 6.96
C GLY A 51 -4.99 10.96 6.10
N ILE A 52 -4.23 10.14 5.40
CA ILE A 52 -4.82 9.11 4.55
C ILE A 52 -5.58 8.12 5.40
N THR A 53 -6.69 7.61 4.90
CA THR A 53 -7.46 6.63 5.64
C THR A 53 -6.95 5.24 5.35
N SER A 54 -7.24 4.32 6.25
CA SER A 54 -6.82 2.94 6.05
C SER A 54 -7.49 2.33 4.82
N GLU A 55 -8.69 2.78 4.52
CA GLU A 55 -9.37 2.30 3.32
C GLU A 55 -8.63 2.74 2.08
N GLU A 56 -8.17 3.97 2.07
CA GLU A 56 -7.44 4.47 0.92
C GLU A 56 -6.11 3.75 0.75
N ILE A 57 -5.50 3.40 1.86
CA ILE A 57 -4.26 2.64 1.79
C ILE A 57 -4.52 1.30 1.11
N GLN A 58 -5.58 0.62 1.49
CA GLN A 58 -5.91 -0.64 0.88
C GLN A 58 -6.19 -0.50 -0.60
N GLU A 59 -6.94 0.52 -0.97
CA GLU A 59 -7.25 0.75 -2.36
C GLU A 59 -5.99 1.05 -3.16
N THR A 60 -5.09 1.81 -2.57
CA THR A 60 -3.84 2.14 -3.23
C THR A 60 -3.01 0.89 -3.48
N LEU A 61 -2.96 0.02 -2.49
CA LEU A 61 -2.20 -1.22 -2.63
C LEU A 61 -2.80 -2.10 -3.70
N ILE A 62 -4.12 -2.20 -3.74
CA ILE A 62 -4.78 -2.99 -4.75
C ILE A 62 -4.52 -2.44 -6.14
N LYS A 63 -4.58 -1.12 -6.27
CA LYS A 63 -4.32 -0.49 -7.54
C LYS A 63 -2.89 -0.72 -7.99
N ALA A 64 -1.94 -0.52 -7.11
CA ALA A 64 -0.54 -0.69 -7.46
C ALA A 64 -0.27 -2.14 -7.89
N ARG A 65 -0.86 -3.09 -7.18
CA ARG A 65 -0.68 -4.48 -7.50
C ARG A 65 -1.30 -4.79 -8.86
N SER A 66 -2.46 -4.21 -9.10
CA SER A 66 -3.16 -4.43 -10.34
C SER A 66 -2.37 -3.88 -11.52
N GLU A 67 -1.78 -2.73 -11.35
CA GLU A 67 -0.97 -2.14 -12.39
C GLU A 67 0.23 -3.00 -12.72
N GLU A 68 0.88 -3.53 -11.70
CA GLU A 68 2.02 -4.41 -11.96
C GLU A 68 1.59 -5.64 -12.71
N HIS A 69 0.42 -6.14 -12.39
CA HIS A 69 -0.01 -7.40 -12.95
C HIS A 69 -0.53 -7.28 -14.37
N THR A 70 -1.07 -6.15 -14.74
CA THR A 70 -1.70 -6.05 -16.03
C THR A 70 -0.79 -5.77 -17.16
N SER A 71 0.44 -5.50 -16.88
CA SER A 71 1.31 -5.04 -17.93
C SER A 71 1.40 -6.03 -19.07
N GLU A 72 1.24 -7.31 -18.80
CA GLU A 72 1.45 -8.20 -19.83
C GLU A 72 0.25 -8.49 -20.64
N LEU A 73 -0.84 -8.00 -20.27
CA LEU A 73 -1.97 -8.32 -20.96
C LEU A 73 -2.10 -7.79 -22.26
N GLN A 74 -1.46 -6.86 -22.57
CA GLN A 74 -1.61 -6.41 -23.82
C GLN A 74 -0.47 -6.27 -24.47
#